data_d5e4d266a1d9c524209edc8a456bb31d
#
_entry.id   d5e4d266a1d9c524209edc8a456bb31d
#
_cell.length_a   1.000
_cell.length_b   1.000
_cell.length_c   1.000
_cell.angle_alpha   90.00
_cell.angle_beta   90.00
_cell.angle_gamma   90.00
#
_symmetry.space_group_name_H-M   'P 1'
#
loop_
_entity.id
_entity.type
_entity.pdbx_description
1 polymer ?
#
loop_
_entity_poly.entity_id
_entity_poly.type
_entity_poly.pdbx_seq_one_letter_code
_entity_poly.pdbx_strand_id
1 'polypeptide(L)'
;MKKIELLAMLGESKDIIDYLQRKGTVQVEKCDAPESMYYTDTDSSVSQLERLLQTAENARETISFYSPEKKKLTDSFLPRKEVELSDFYEESEKTDVAMAKCREIIDIKKEIADKKADIIREQTAREALIPWERLDIPPNTTGTRHTEVFVGSLPDECTEEALKAGFAAALPDLTALDCEVVSSSNTQSIIVVICLKKDSRRVYDYLRSLNFVRASGGDNENIKAAMERHGKNIEALSSDIDGDEEKIRELSSYREDIDFLIDFLTIRKDKYEAFKKMSLSRNVFYFEGYIPERYCEKTVKGLE
;
A
#
# COMPACT_ATOMS: atom_id res chain seq x y z
N MET A 1 -32.88 34.48 -4.55
CA MET A 1 -31.45 34.71 -4.85
C MET A 1 -31.32 36.02 -5.59
N LYS A 2 -30.39 36.88 -5.18
CA LYS A 2 -30.02 38.09 -5.94
C LYS A 2 -28.64 37.88 -6.54
N LYS A 3 -28.42 38.33 -7.77
CA LYS A 3 -27.09 38.42 -8.36
C LYS A 3 -26.39 39.61 -7.75
N ILE A 4 -25.14 39.47 -7.39
CA ILE A 4 -24.26 40.52 -6.90
C ILE A 4 -23.02 40.60 -7.79
N GLU A 5 -22.52 41.81 -7.95
CA GLU A 5 -21.27 42.11 -8.61
C GLU A 5 -20.40 42.88 -7.63
N LEU A 6 -19.16 42.47 -7.49
CA LEU A 6 -18.21 43.13 -6.59
C LEU A 6 -16.98 43.54 -7.37
N LEU A 7 -16.66 44.83 -7.26
CA LEU A 7 -15.44 45.43 -7.77
C LEU A 7 -14.73 46.12 -6.63
N ALA A 8 -13.50 45.72 -6.34
CA ALA A 8 -12.71 46.30 -5.25
C ALA A 8 -11.22 46.35 -5.59
N MET A 9 -10.44 47.05 -4.74
CA MET A 9 -8.99 47.13 -4.90
C MET A 9 -8.33 45.77 -4.63
N LEU A 10 -7.34 45.42 -5.43
CA LEU A 10 -6.63 44.14 -5.31
C LEU A 10 -6.00 43.95 -3.91
N GLY A 11 -5.54 45.04 -3.26
CA GLY A 11 -4.97 44.99 -1.91
C GLY A 11 -5.97 44.53 -0.83
N GLU A 12 -7.27 44.72 -1.04
CA GLU A 12 -8.37 44.37 -0.11
C GLU A 12 -8.94 42.98 -0.40
N SER A 13 -8.51 42.35 -1.49
CA SER A 13 -9.08 41.07 -1.96
C SER A 13 -9.05 39.97 -0.90
N LYS A 14 -8.00 39.87 -0.12
CA LYS A 14 -7.85 38.87 0.93
C LYS A 14 -8.89 39.08 2.02
N ASP A 15 -9.04 40.29 2.52
CA ASP A 15 -9.95 40.61 3.64
C ASP A 15 -11.42 40.47 3.21
N ILE A 16 -11.72 40.87 1.99
CA ILE A 16 -13.07 40.72 1.41
C ILE A 16 -13.44 39.24 1.26
N ILE A 17 -12.52 38.44 0.72
CA ILE A 17 -12.78 37.00 0.55
C ILE A 17 -12.89 36.29 1.90
N ASP A 18 -12.02 36.61 2.86
CA ASP A 18 -12.11 36.08 4.20
C ASP A 18 -13.43 36.46 4.87
N TYR A 19 -13.90 37.69 4.68
CA TYR A 19 -15.22 38.12 5.14
C TYR A 19 -16.34 37.30 4.51
N LEU A 20 -16.33 37.14 3.18
CA LEU A 20 -17.36 36.40 2.44
C LEU A 20 -17.35 34.90 2.82
N GLN A 21 -16.17 34.32 2.97
CA GLN A 21 -16.03 32.93 3.40
C GLN A 21 -16.58 32.72 4.83
N ARG A 22 -16.27 33.64 5.76
CA ARG A 22 -16.83 33.63 7.13
C ARG A 22 -18.35 33.72 7.15
N LYS A 23 -18.94 34.48 6.22
CA LYS A 23 -20.41 34.59 6.13
C LYS A 23 -21.05 33.38 5.46
N GLY A 24 -20.35 32.69 4.57
CA GLY A 24 -20.83 31.50 3.89
C GLY A 24 -22.13 31.72 3.09
N THR A 25 -22.40 32.96 2.67
CA THR A 25 -23.70 33.36 2.07
C THR A 25 -23.62 33.66 0.59
N VAL A 26 -22.42 33.77 0.02
CA VAL A 26 -22.19 34.13 -1.37
C VAL A 26 -21.64 32.95 -2.13
N GLN A 27 -22.30 32.57 -3.21
CA GLN A 27 -21.79 31.63 -4.21
C GLN A 27 -21.12 32.40 -5.32
N VAL A 28 -19.80 32.26 -5.45
CA VAL A 28 -19.01 32.89 -6.50
C VAL A 28 -19.15 32.09 -7.79
N GLU A 29 -19.53 32.76 -8.88
CA GLU A 29 -19.62 32.17 -10.21
C GLU A 29 -18.48 32.70 -11.11
N LYS A 30 -18.14 31.89 -12.11
CA LYS A 30 -17.19 32.30 -13.13
C LYS A 30 -17.89 33.29 -14.06
N CYS A 31 -17.40 34.52 -14.11
CA CYS A 31 -17.89 35.53 -15.00
C CYS A 31 -17.02 35.63 -16.27
N ASP A 32 -17.57 36.14 -17.37
CA ASP A 32 -16.77 36.52 -18.54
C ASP A 32 -15.94 37.76 -18.20
N ALA A 33 -14.62 37.57 -18.12
CA ALA A 33 -13.72 38.68 -17.80
C ALA A 33 -13.75 39.72 -18.94
N PRO A 34 -13.82 41.02 -18.62
CA PRO A 34 -13.56 42.08 -19.61
C PRO A 34 -12.18 41.89 -20.25
N GLU A 35 -12.00 42.30 -21.51
CA GLU A 35 -10.72 42.11 -22.25
C GLU A 35 -9.47 42.64 -21.53
N SER A 36 -9.65 43.56 -20.56
CA SER A 36 -8.56 44.12 -19.75
C SER A 36 -8.24 43.34 -18.47
N MET A 37 -8.95 42.26 -18.21
CA MET A 37 -8.80 41.43 -16.98
C MET A 37 -8.37 40.01 -17.32
N TYR A 38 -7.71 39.36 -16.37
CA TYR A 38 -7.23 37.98 -16.46
C TYR A 38 -7.67 37.16 -15.22
N TYR A 39 -7.72 35.85 -15.35
CA TYR A 39 -8.00 34.96 -14.22
C TYR A 39 -6.70 34.60 -13.47
N THR A 40 -6.82 34.41 -12.19
CA THR A 40 -5.68 33.93 -11.38
C THR A 40 -5.45 32.45 -11.64
N ASP A 41 -4.20 32.10 -11.92
CA ASP A 41 -3.79 30.70 -11.93
C ASP A 41 -3.53 30.23 -10.49
N THR A 42 -4.44 29.42 -9.95
CA THR A 42 -4.34 28.82 -8.63
C THR A 42 -4.20 27.30 -8.69
N ASP A 43 -4.04 26.73 -9.88
CA ASP A 43 -4.07 25.28 -10.12
C ASP A 43 -2.96 24.55 -9.33
N SER A 44 -1.77 25.13 -9.23
CA SER A 44 -0.69 24.53 -8.44
C SER A 44 -1.01 24.49 -6.93
N SER A 45 -1.63 25.54 -6.40
CA SER A 45 -2.03 25.62 -4.99
C SER A 45 -3.18 24.66 -4.66
N VAL A 46 -4.18 24.59 -5.55
CA VAL A 46 -5.30 23.67 -5.42
C VAL A 46 -4.81 22.23 -5.46
N SER A 47 -3.95 21.87 -6.43
CA SER A 47 -3.39 20.52 -6.55
C SER A 47 -2.53 20.13 -5.36
N GLN A 48 -1.81 21.06 -4.75
CA GLN A 48 -1.06 20.80 -3.52
C GLN A 48 -2.00 20.53 -2.34
N LEU A 49 -3.06 21.33 -2.17
CA LEU A 49 -4.05 21.13 -1.11
C LEU A 49 -4.80 19.81 -1.28
N GLU A 50 -5.13 19.43 -2.51
CA GLU A 50 -5.77 18.14 -2.81
C GLU A 50 -4.90 16.95 -2.41
N ARG A 51 -3.59 17.01 -2.64
CA ARG A 51 -2.65 15.96 -2.19
C ARG A 51 -2.60 15.86 -0.66
N LEU A 52 -2.57 17.00 0.03
CA LEU A 52 -2.57 17.02 1.49
C LEU A 52 -3.89 16.48 2.04
N LEU A 53 -5.02 16.88 1.45
CA LEU A 53 -6.35 16.41 1.80
C LEU A 53 -6.47 14.89 1.62
N GLN A 54 -6.03 14.37 0.46
CA GLN A 54 -6.01 12.93 0.19
C GLN A 54 -5.17 12.16 1.22
N THR A 55 -4.04 12.72 1.66
CA THR A 55 -3.20 12.11 2.70
C THR A 55 -3.95 12.05 4.03
N ALA A 56 -4.61 13.14 4.44
CA ALA A 56 -5.38 13.19 5.67
C ALA A 56 -6.60 12.25 5.64
N GLU A 57 -7.34 12.22 4.54
CA GLU A 57 -8.48 11.31 4.35
C GLU A 57 -8.05 9.84 4.39
N ASN A 58 -6.94 9.48 3.73
CA ASN A 58 -6.39 8.12 3.77
C ASN A 58 -5.95 7.72 5.18
N ALA A 59 -5.35 8.62 5.94
CA ALA A 59 -4.97 8.38 7.33
C ALA A 59 -6.22 8.18 8.21
N ARG A 60 -7.23 9.01 8.04
CA ARG A 60 -8.50 8.92 8.74
C ARG A 60 -9.24 7.61 8.45
N GLU A 61 -9.24 7.17 7.19
CA GLU A 61 -9.80 5.87 6.78
C GLU A 61 -9.03 4.72 7.44
N THR A 62 -7.69 4.80 7.44
CA THR A 62 -6.82 3.80 8.06
C THR A 62 -7.10 3.66 9.56
N ILE A 63 -7.19 4.77 10.30
CA ILE A 63 -7.59 4.75 11.73
C ILE A 63 -8.96 4.11 11.88
N SER A 64 -9.92 4.43 11.03
CA SER A 64 -11.28 3.89 11.11
C SER A 64 -11.33 2.39 10.88
N PHE A 65 -10.41 1.85 10.08
CA PHE A 65 -10.28 0.41 9.85
C PHE A 65 -9.70 -0.32 11.07
N TYR A 66 -8.60 0.18 11.64
CA TYR A 66 -7.91 -0.49 12.76
C TYR A 66 -8.50 -0.16 14.15
N SER A 67 -9.17 0.97 14.28
CA SER A 67 -9.84 1.42 15.50
C SER A 67 -11.24 1.95 15.18
N PRO A 68 -12.21 1.07 14.86
CA PRO A 68 -13.56 1.48 14.51
C PRO A 68 -14.27 2.12 15.71
N GLU A 69 -14.92 3.25 15.47
CA GLU A 69 -15.74 3.89 16.49
C GLU A 69 -17.00 3.06 16.76
N LYS A 70 -17.31 2.85 18.02
CA LYS A 70 -18.61 2.30 18.43
C LYS A 70 -19.66 3.42 18.36
N LYS A 71 -20.09 3.79 17.14
CA LYS A 71 -21.18 4.76 16.97
C LYS A 71 -22.45 4.21 17.61
N LYS A 72 -22.98 4.92 18.60
CA LYS A 72 -24.33 4.65 19.08
C LYS A 72 -25.32 5.13 18.02
N LEU A 73 -26.44 4.45 17.84
CA LEU A 73 -27.51 4.85 16.92
C LEU A 73 -27.98 6.30 17.15
N THR A 74 -27.81 6.81 18.36
CA THR A 74 -28.12 8.18 18.78
C THR A 74 -27.11 9.21 18.25
N ASP A 75 -25.88 8.82 17.92
CA ASP A 75 -24.81 9.76 17.49
C ASP A 75 -25.10 10.37 16.12
N SER A 76 -25.88 9.66 15.29
CA SER A 76 -26.34 10.18 14.00
C SER A 76 -27.32 11.37 14.11
N PHE A 77 -27.89 11.58 15.28
CA PHE A 77 -28.83 12.68 15.56
C PHE A 77 -28.18 13.82 16.36
N LEU A 78 -26.92 13.68 16.79
CA LEU A 78 -26.22 14.76 17.46
C LEU A 78 -25.87 15.86 16.44
N PRO A 79 -26.03 17.15 16.81
CA PRO A 79 -25.55 18.23 15.97
C PRO A 79 -24.03 18.11 15.82
N ARG A 80 -23.52 18.59 14.68
CA ARG A 80 -22.06 18.68 14.48
C ARG A 80 -21.45 19.57 15.56
N LYS A 81 -20.23 19.24 16.00
CA LYS A 81 -19.49 20.05 16.97
C LYS A 81 -19.32 21.48 16.41
N GLU A 82 -19.84 22.46 17.11
CA GLU A 82 -19.62 23.86 16.75
C GLU A 82 -18.21 24.25 17.24
N VAL A 83 -17.42 24.79 16.31
CA VAL A 83 -16.08 25.34 16.60
C VAL A 83 -16.15 26.84 16.41
N GLU A 84 -15.62 27.62 17.37
CA GLU A 84 -15.52 29.05 17.21
C GLU A 84 -14.53 29.40 16.08
N LEU A 85 -14.89 30.38 15.27
CA LEU A 85 -14.10 30.73 14.10
C LEU A 85 -12.71 31.29 14.46
N SER A 86 -12.58 31.93 15.63
CA SER A 86 -11.31 32.36 16.21
C SER A 86 -10.36 31.19 16.43
N ASP A 87 -10.86 30.12 17.09
CA ASP A 87 -10.10 28.92 17.41
C ASP A 87 -9.63 28.22 16.12
N PHE A 88 -10.48 28.20 15.09
CA PHE A 88 -10.15 27.64 13.80
C PHE A 88 -8.94 28.31 13.12
N TYR A 89 -8.79 29.64 13.27
CA TYR A 89 -7.65 30.37 12.68
C TYR A 89 -6.40 30.39 13.56
N GLU A 90 -6.54 30.24 14.88
CA GLU A 90 -5.40 30.20 15.83
C GLU A 90 -4.72 28.83 15.87
N GLU A 91 -5.41 27.76 15.45
CA GLU A 91 -4.93 26.37 15.52
C GLU A 91 -4.00 25.95 14.37
N SER A 92 -3.39 26.89 13.62
CA SER A 92 -2.52 26.54 12.49
C SER A 92 -1.31 25.65 12.87
N GLU A 93 -0.79 25.77 14.11
CA GLU A 93 0.29 24.91 14.59
C GLU A 93 -0.17 23.45 14.78
N LYS A 94 -1.42 23.24 15.17
CA LYS A 94 -1.99 21.89 15.30
C LYS A 94 -2.12 21.17 13.96
N THR A 95 -2.32 21.91 12.87
CA THR A 95 -2.45 21.32 11.53
C THR A 95 -1.15 20.67 11.06
N ASP A 96 0.01 21.24 11.41
CA ASP A 96 1.31 20.66 11.05
C ASP A 96 1.59 19.36 11.82
N VAL A 97 1.24 19.32 13.12
CA VAL A 97 1.33 18.10 13.93
C VAL A 97 0.39 17.03 13.41
N ALA A 98 -0.88 17.37 13.14
CA ALA A 98 -1.85 16.44 12.58
C ALA A 98 -1.39 15.89 11.23
N MET A 99 -0.84 16.73 10.35
CA MET A 99 -0.29 16.30 9.05
C MET A 99 0.91 15.36 9.21
N ALA A 100 1.79 15.61 10.19
CA ALA A 100 2.90 14.70 10.49
C ALA A 100 2.38 13.34 10.94
N LYS A 101 1.33 13.31 11.79
CA LYS A 101 0.66 12.06 12.22
C LYS A 101 -0.05 11.34 11.07
N CYS A 102 -0.66 12.06 10.15
CA CYS A 102 -1.22 11.45 8.93
C CYS A 102 -0.16 10.70 8.12
N ARG A 103 1.02 11.31 7.93
CA ARG A 103 2.13 10.67 7.22
C ARG A 103 2.64 9.43 7.96
N GLU A 104 2.83 9.53 9.26
CA GLU A 104 3.22 8.41 10.11
C GLU A 104 2.25 7.22 9.98
N ILE A 105 0.94 7.46 10.01
CA ILE A 105 -0.09 6.43 9.83
C ILE A 105 0.00 5.77 8.45
N ILE A 106 0.20 6.56 7.40
CA ILE A 106 0.32 6.05 6.02
C ILE A 106 1.60 5.23 5.85
N ASP A 107 2.71 5.67 6.45
CA ASP A 107 3.99 4.95 6.40
C ASP A 107 3.86 3.59 7.12
N ILE A 108 3.27 3.55 8.32
CA ILE A 108 3.00 2.28 9.04
C ILE A 108 2.08 1.36 8.22
N LYS A 109 1.01 1.89 7.61
CA LYS A 109 0.13 1.12 6.72
C LYS A 109 0.90 0.47 5.57
N LYS A 110 1.84 1.22 4.99
CA LYS A 110 2.71 0.71 3.93
C LYS A 110 3.64 -0.39 4.44
N GLU A 111 4.27 -0.20 5.59
CA GLU A 111 5.11 -1.22 6.22
C GLU A 111 4.34 -2.52 6.49
N ILE A 112 3.09 -2.43 6.98
CA ILE A 112 2.22 -3.60 7.15
C ILE A 112 1.96 -4.30 5.81
N ALA A 113 1.72 -3.56 4.74
CA ALA A 113 1.49 -4.14 3.42
C ALA A 113 2.74 -4.84 2.87
N ASP A 114 3.91 -4.24 3.03
CA ASP A 114 5.20 -4.81 2.63
C ASP A 114 5.50 -6.09 3.42
N LYS A 115 5.33 -6.10 4.74
CA LYS A 115 5.49 -7.28 5.60
C LYS A 115 4.52 -8.41 5.24
N LYS A 116 3.26 -8.10 4.90
CA LYS A 116 2.29 -9.08 4.40
C LYS A 116 2.73 -9.71 3.08
N ALA A 117 3.32 -8.93 2.19
CA ALA A 117 3.89 -9.45 0.94
C ALA A 117 5.11 -10.35 1.22
N ASP A 118 5.95 -10.01 2.20
CA ASP A 118 7.08 -10.84 2.60
C ASP A 118 6.63 -12.16 3.23
N ILE A 119 5.57 -12.16 4.06
CA ILE A 119 4.97 -13.40 4.58
C ILE A 119 4.53 -14.32 3.43
N ILE A 120 3.89 -13.80 2.39
CA ILE A 120 3.48 -14.59 1.23
C ILE A 120 4.71 -15.20 0.52
N ARG A 121 5.81 -14.43 0.40
CA ARG A 121 7.07 -14.94 -0.19
C ARG A 121 7.67 -16.07 0.65
N GLU A 122 7.74 -15.88 1.97
CA GLU A 122 8.25 -16.89 2.90
C GLU A 122 7.36 -18.15 2.89
N GLN A 123 6.04 -18.02 2.85
CA GLN A 123 5.10 -19.12 2.72
C GLN A 123 5.30 -19.89 1.41
N THR A 124 5.40 -19.17 0.30
CA THR A 124 5.63 -19.79 -1.03
C THR A 124 6.96 -20.54 -1.07
N ALA A 125 8.01 -19.94 -0.49
CA ALA A 125 9.33 -20.58 -0.40
C ALA A 125 9.26 -21.87 0.48
N ARG A 126 8.55 -21.82 1.59
CA ARG A 126 8.35 -22.97 2.49
C ARG A 126 7.54 -24.07 1.81
N GLU A 127 6.47 -23.72 1.10
CA GLU A 127 5.63 -24.68 0.36
C GLU A 127 6.41 -25.39 -0.75
N ALA A 128 7.30 -24.69 -1.43
CA ALA A 128 8.19 -25.27 -2.44
C ALA A 128 9.15 -26.32 -1.87
N LEU A 129 9.42 -26.30 -0.57
CA LEU A 129 10.25 -27.28 0.12
C LEU A 129 9.48 -28.53 0.59
N ILE A 130 8.14 -28.52 0.65
CA ILE A 130 7.32 -29.64 1.12
C ILE A 130 7.64 -30.95 0.39
N PRO A 131 7.75 -31.00 -0.95
CA PRO A 131 8.11 -32.24 -1.65
C PRO A 131 9.47 -32.82 -1.24
N TRP A 132 10.37 -31.95 -0.73
CA TRP A 132 11.74 -32.31 -0.32
C TRP A 132 11.88 -32.65 1.16
N GLU A 133 10.82 -32.54 1.97
CA GLU A 133 10.87 -32.65 3.45
C GLU A 133 11.48 -33.95 3.94
N ARG A 134 11.28 -35.05 3.19
CA ARG A 134 11.81 -36.38 3.51
C ARG A 134 13.24 -36.58 3.07
N LEU A 135 13.86 -35.63 2.38
CA LEU A 135 15.23 -35.72 1.93
C LEU A 135 16.19 -35.53 3.13
N ASP A 136 16.95 -36.56 3.45
CA ASP A 136 17.86 -36.52 4.58
C ASP A 136 19.26 -35.97 4.24
N ILE A 137 19.51 -35.64 2.98
CA ILE A 137 20.77 -35.06 2.47
C ILE A 137 20.52 -33.67 1.91
N PRO A 138 21.52 -32.76 1.91
CA PRO A 138 21.39 -31.49 1.22
C PRO A 138 21.09 -31.66 -0.29
N PRO A 139 20.16 -30.88 -0.87
CA PRO A 139 19.78 -31.01 -2.29
C PRO A 139 20.94 -30.84 -3.27
N ASN A 140 21.97 -30.11 -2.89
CA ASN A 140 23.20 -29.87 -3.68
C ASN A 140 24.29 -30.92 -3.49
N THR A 141 23.97 -32.06 -2.82
CA THR A 141 24.91 -33.14 -2.64
C THR A 141 25.38 -33.70 -4.00
N THR A 142 26.69 -33.77 -4.21
CA THR A 142 27.30 -34.21 -5.48
C THR A 142 27.93 -35.60 -5.40
N GLY A 143 28.02 -36.16 -4.21
CA GLY A 143 28.60 -37.51 -3.97
C GLY A 143 29.99 -37.47 -3.37
N THR A 144 30.79 -38.52 -3.62
CA THR A 144 32.12 -38.75 -3.06
C THR A 144 33.21 -38.77 -4.11
N ARG A 145 34.42 -39.18 -3.74
CA ARG A 145 35.52 -39.36 -4.70
C ARG A 145 35.20 -40.39 -5.79
N HIS A 146 34.41 -41.44 -5.47
CA HIS A 146 34.13 -42.58 -6.36
C HIS A 146 32.67 -42.64 -6.81
N THR A 147 31.75 -41.95 -6.16
CA THR A 147 30.32 -41.92 -6.50
C THR A 147 29.87 -40.53 -6.93
N GLU A 148 28.85 -40.50 -7.74
CA GLU A 148 28.09 -39.30 -8.11
C GLU A 148 26.68 -39.46 -7.55
N VAL A 149 26.12 -38.36 -7.07
CA VAL A 149 24.73 -38.29 -6.56
C VAL A 149 23.95 -37.28 -7.40
N PHE A 150 22.83 -37.72 -7.87
CA PHE A 150 21.84 -36.88 -8.56
C PHE A 150 20.62 -36.73 -7.67
N VAL A 151 20.38 -35.51 -7.23
CA VAL A 151 19.17 -35.12 -6.48
C VAL A 151 18.37 -34.20 -7.38
N GLY A 152 17.08 -34.45 -7.55
CA GLY A 152 16.25 -33.62 -8.40
C GLY A 152 14.83 -34.12 -8.51
N SER A 153 14.09 -33.53 -9.46
CA SER A 153 12.67 -33.85 -9.68
C SER A 153 12.43 -34.42 -11.08
N LEU A 154 11.44 -35.30 -11.17
CA LEU A 154 10.79 -35.73 -12.40
C LEU A 154 9.42 -35.06 -12.52
N PRO A 155 8.92 -34.77 -13.76
CA PRO A 155 7.66 -34.03 -13.94
C PRO A 155 6.41 -34.86 -13.66
N ASP A 156 6.50 -36.17 -13.54
CA ASP A 156 5.39 -37.07 -13.40
C ASP A 156 5.47 -37.90 -12.12
N GLU A 157 4.38 -38.58 -11.78
CA GLU A 157 4.37 -39.56 -10.71
C GLU A 157 5.29 -40.74 -11.06
N CYS A 158 6.21 -41.05 -10.18
CA CYS A 158 7.17 -42.16 -10.36
C CYS A 158 7.23 -43.00 -9.11
N THR A 159 7.18 -44.33 -9.28
CA THR A 159 7.47 -45.28 -8.20
C THR A 159 8.91 -45.72 -8.27
N GLU A 160 9.45 -46.13 -7.12
CA GLU A 160 10.84 -46.63 -7.04
C GLU A 160 11.06 -47.87 -7.91
N GLU A 161 10.06 -48.77 -7.96
CA GLU A 161 10.11 -49.97 -8.80
C GLU A 161 10.15 -49.61 -10.28
N ALA A 162 9.34 -48.65 -10.72
CA ALA A 162 9.30 -48.20 -12.11
C ALA A 162 10.65 -47.53 -12.48
N LEU A 163 11.23 -46.74 -11.60
CA LEU A 163 12.50 -46.07 -11.82
C LEU A 163 13.64 -47.10 -11.91
N LYS A 164 13.70 -48.09 -11.01
CA LYS A 164 14.69 -49.21 -11.02
C LYS A 164 14.55 -50.04 -12.29
N ALA A 165 13.31 -50.41 -12.67
CA ALA A 165 13.06 -51.17 -13.90
C ALA A 165 13.47 -50.38 -15.16
N GLY A 166 13.24 -49.08 -15.20
CA GLY A 166 13.65 -48.19 -16.28
C GLY A 166 15.17 -48.12 -16.44
N PHE A 167 15.90 -48.00 -15.32
CA PHE A 167 17.38 -48.06 -15.37
C PHE A 167 17.89 -49.42 -15.79
N ALA A 168 17.33 -50.52 -15.31
CA ALA A 168 17.72 -51.88 -15.72
C ALA A 168 17.49 -52.14 -17.23
N ALA A 169 16.41 -51.61 -17.80
CA ALA A 169 16.09 -51.73 -19.21
C ALA A 169 16.99 -50.84 -20.08
N ALA A 170 17.24 -49.60 -19.68
CA ALA A 170 18.02 -48.64 -20.45
C ALA A 170 19.54 -48.85 -20.35
N LEU A 171 20.02 -49.30 -19.22
CA LEU A 171 21.44 -49.44 -18.87
C LEU A 171 21.74 -50.81 -18.17
N PRO A 172 21.58 -51.95 -18.89
CA PRO A 172 21.65 -53.26 -18.29
C PRO A 172 23.06 -53.62 -17.74
N ASP A 173 24.11 -52.92 -18.24
CA ASP A 173 25.51 -53.16 -17.84
C ASP A 173 25.89 -52.44 -16.52
N LEU A 174 25.01 -51.63 -15.95
CA LEU A 174 25.28 -50.96 -14.67
C LEU A 174 25.29 -51.95 -13.50
N THR A 175 26.43 -52.05 -12.85
CA THR A 175 26.61 -52.97 -11.72
C THR A 175 26.39 -52.33 -10.36
N ALA A 176 26.42 -51.00 -10.30
CA ALA A 176 26.31 -50.24 -9.06
C ALA A 176 25.52 -48.95 -9.29
N LEU A 177 24.22 -49.07 -9.15
CA LEU A 177 23.26 -47.96 -9.16
C LEU A 177 22.24 -48.22 -8.06
N ASP A 178 21.96 -47.20 -7.30
CA ASP A 178 20.83 -47.18 -6.36
C ASP A 178 20.01 -45.93 -6.57
N CYS A 179 18.69 -46.07 -6.44
CA CYS A 179 17.78 -44.96 -6.59
C CYS A 179 16.63 -45.08 -5.60
N GLU A 180 16.24 -43.94 -5.08
CA GLU A 180 15.17 -43.79 -4.11
C GLU A 180 14.20 -42.70 -4.59
N VAL A 181 12.89 -42.92 -4.42
CA VAL A 181 11.84 -41.90 -4.64
C VAL A 181 11.48 -41.34 -3.25
N VAL A 182 12.01 -40.17 -2.94
CA VAL A 182 11.83 -39.48 -1.66
C VAL A 182 10.37 -39.06 -1.45
N SER A 183 9.75 -38.52 -2.51
CA SER A 183 8.33 -38.16 -2.54
C SER A 183 7.82 -38.24 -3.95
N SER A 184 6.54 -38.56 -4.09
CA SER A 184 5.86 -38.59 -5.39
C SER A 184 4.46 -37.99 -5.29
N SER A 185 4.10 -37.21 -6.29
CA SER A 185 2.80 -36.61 -6.46
C SER A 185 2.41 -36.64 -7.95
N ASN A 186 1.15 -36.33 -8.26
CA ASN A 186 0.66 -36.29 -9.66
C ASN A 186 1.38 -35.25 -10.54
N THR A 187 2.11 -34.32 -9.95
CA THR A 187 2.78 -33.22 -10.67
C THR A 187 4.30 -33.33 -10.69
N GLN A 188 4.89 -34.06 -9.73
CA GLN A 188 6.35 -34.23 -9.63
C GLN A 188 6.72 -35.35 -8.67
N SER A 189 7.86 -35.97 -8.92
CA SER A 189 8.51 -36.91 -8.01
C SER A 189 9.94 -36.46 -7.69
N ILE A 190 10.29 -36.43 -6.40
CA ILE A 190 11.65 -36.14 -5.95
C ILE A 190 12.43 -37.44 -5.85
N ILE A 191 13.56 -37.48 -6.53
CA ILE A 191 14.40 -38.68 -6.61
C ILE A 191 15.83 -38.41 -6.18
N VAL A 192 16.45 -39.42 -5.63
CA VAL A 192 17.90 -39.51 -5.37
C VAL A 192 18.43 -40.68 -6.17
N VAL A 193 19.46 -40.47 -6.95
CA VAL A 193 20.12 -41.52 -7.72
C VAL A 193 21.62 -41.50 -7.38
N ILE A 194 22.18 -42.61 -7.01
CA ILE A 194 23.59 -42.76 -6.69
C ILE A 194 24.24 -43.77 -7.66
N CYS A 195 25.30 -43.38 -8.29
CA CYS A 195 26.03 -44.26 -9.21
C CYS A 195 27.56 -44.10 -9.07
N LEU A 196 28.34 -45.00 -9.71
CA LEU A 196 29.77 -44.82 -9.81
C LEU A 196 30.10 -43.65 -10.74
N LYS A 197 31.12 -42.87 -10.41
CA LYS A 197 31.56 -41.72 -11.26
C LYS A 197 31.86 -42.06 -12.71
N LYS A 198 32.39 -43.27 -12.98
CA LYS A 198 32.65 -43.75 -14.33
C LYS A 198 31.38 -43.84 -15.18
N ASP A 199 30.24 -44.09 -14.57
CA ASP A 199 28.93 -44.26 -15.23
C ASP A 199 28.05 -43.05 -15.14
N SER A 200 28.48 -42.01 -14.45
CA SER A 200 27.67 -40.82 -14.13
C SER A 200 27.09 -40.13 -15.39
N ARG A 201 27.86 -40.06 -16.50
CA ARG A 201 27.38 -39.45 -17.72
C ARG A 201 26.21 -40.20 -18.35
N ARG A 202 26.30 -41.54 -18.40
CA ARG A 202 25.25 -42.42 -18.94
C ARG A 202 23.98 -42.34 -18.11
N VAL A 203 24.13 -42.32 -16.80
CA VAL A 203 23.02 -42.17 -15.84
C VAL A 203 22.35 -40.80 -16.01
N TYR A 204 23.15 -39.75 -16.10
CA TYR A 204 22.62 -38.41 -16.33
C TYR A 204 21.89 -38.22 -17.67
N ASP A 205 22.47 -38.82 -18.77
CA ASP A 205 21.83 -38.77 -20.10
C ASP A 205 20.46 -39.48 -20.08
N TYR A 206 20.36 -40.62 -19.36
CA TYR A 206 19.08 -41.30 -19.16
C TYR A 206 18.09 -40.48 -18.30
N LEU A 207 18.51 -39.92 -17.16
CA LEU A 207 17.69 -39.05 -16.33
C LEU A 207 17.18 -37.86 -17.15
N ARG A 208 18.02 -37.26 -17.97
CA ARG A 208 17.64 -36.16 -18.85
C ARG A 208 16.57 -36.57 -19.87
N SER A 209 16.59 -37.80 -20.36
CA SER A 209 15.54 -38.32 -21.24
C SER A 209 14.17 -38.43 -20.56
N LEU A 210 14.15 -38.52 -19.22
CA LEU A 210 12.97 -38.49 -18.38
C LEU A 210 12.58 -37.08 -17.94
N ASN A 211 13.16 -36.01 -18.55
CA ASN A 211 12.97 -34.61 -18.16
C ASN A 211 13.37 -34.32 -16.69
N PHE A 212 14.39 -35.03 -16.19
CA PHE A 212 14.92 -34.78 -14.86
C PHE A 212 15.48 -33.37 -14.73
N VAL A 213 15.05 -32.67 -13.70
CA VAL A 213 15.57 -31.36 -13.31
C VAL A 213 16.40 -31.54 -12.03
N ARG A 214 17.71 -31.32 -12.15
CA ARG A 214 18.60 -31.39 -10.99
C ARG A 214 18.22 -30.30 -9.99
N ALA A 215 18.22 -30.60 -8.71
CA ALA A 215 18.05 -29.62 -7.66
C ALA A 215 19.10 -28.52 -7.84
N SER A 216 18.64 -27.30 -8.13
CA SER A 216 19.52 -26.15 -8.33
C SER A 216 19.66 -25.40 -7.01
N GLY A 217 20.91 -25.26 -6.59
CA GLY A 217 21.42 -24.29 -5.66
C GLY A 217 20.50 -23.91 -4.49
N GLY A 218 20.88 -24.28 -3.33
CA GLY A 218 20.52 -23.72 -2.06
C GLY A 218 21.79 -23.68 -1.22
N ASP A 219 21.80 -22.95 -0.18
CA ASP A 219 22.79 -23.09 0.86
C ASP A 219 22.88 -24.57 1.24
N ASN A 220 24.05 -25.03 1.72
CA ASN A 220 24.25 -26.39 2.24
C ASN A 220 23.34 -26.71 3.43
N GLU A 221 22.18 -26.07 3.49
CA GLU A 221 21.21 -26.16 4.56
C GLU A 221 20.31 -27.38 4.33
N ASN A 222 20.05 -28.10 5.40
CA ASN A 222 19.09 -29.19 5.40
C ASN A 222 17.68 -28.62 5.17
N ILE A 223 16.86 -29.30 4.37
CA ILE A 223 15.49 -28.89 4.04
C ILE A 223 14.64 -28.58 5.28
N LYS A 224 14.74 -29.42 6.32
CA LYS A 224 14.02 -29.23 7.59
C LYS A 224 14.43 -27.91 8.27
N ALA A 225 15.74 -27.62 8.29
CA ALA A 225 16.25 -26.37 8.85
C ALA A 225 15.78 -25.13 8.03
N ALA A 226 15.78 -25.23 6.70
CA ALA A 226 15.26 -24.19 5.82
C ALA A 226 13.76 -23.93 6.05
N MET A 227 12.95 -25.00 6.15
CA MET A 227 11.51 -24.90 6.46
C MET A 227 11.25 -24.26 7.83
N GLU A 228 12.06 -24.62 8.84
CA GLU A 228 11.97 -24.03 10.19
C GLU A 228 12.36 -22.55 10.18
N ARG A 229 13.40 -22.18 9.44
CA ARG A 229 13.82 -20.78 9.25
C ARG A 229 12.70 -19.94 8.62
N HIS A 230 12.09 -20.42 7.52
CA HIS A 230 10.93 -19.76 6.90
C HIS A 230 9.76 -19.64 7.88
N GLY A 231 9.49 -20.69 8.68
CA GLY A 231 8.47 -20.64 9.72
C GLY A 231 8.73 -19.55 10.76
N LYS A 232 9.96 -19.45 11.28
CA LYS A 232 10.35 -18.40 12.24
C LYS A 232 10.27 -16.99 11.65
N ASN A 233 10.62 -16.83 10.36
CA ASN A 233 10.50 -15.55 9.68
C ASN A 233 9.02 -15.11 9.57
N ILE A 234 8.12 -16.05 9.25
CA ILE A 234 6.67 -15.76 9.18
C ILE A 234 6.14 -15.34 10.56
N GLU A 235 6.53 -16.04 11.62
CA GLU A 235 6.14 -15.71 13.00
C GLU A 235 6.65 -14.32 13.42
N ALA A 236 7.91 -14.02 13.12
CA ALA A 236 8.51 -12.72 13.41
C ALA A 236 7.78 -11.60 12.66
N LEU A 237 7.57 -11.74 11.35
CA LEU A 237 6.84 -10.76 10.54
C LEU A 237 5.39 -10.57 11.01
N SER A 238 4.71 -11.64 11.43
CA SER A 238 3.36 -11.56 11.97
C SER A 238 3.33 -10.78 13.29
N SER A 239 4.29 -11.05 14.19
CA SER A 239 4.42 -10.28 15.45
C SER A 239 4.72 -8.80 15.20
N ASP A 240 5.56 -8.50 14.21
CA ASP A 240 5.87 -7.12 13.82
C ASP A 240 4.63 -6.39 13.27
N ILE A 241 3.80 -7.09 12.48
CA ILE A 241 2.52 -6.56 11.99
C ILE A 241 1.58 -6.24 13.14
N ASP A 242 1.43 -7.16 14.11
CA ASP A 242 0.60 -6.93 15.29
C ASP A 242 1.05 -5.68 16.06
N GLY A 243 2.37 -5.49 16.21
CA GLY A 243 2.95 -4.30 16.81
C GLY A 243 2.66 -3.00 16.03
N ASP A 244 2.72 -3.04 14.71
CA ASP A 244 2.41 -1.89 13.86
C ASP A 244 0.90 -1.56 13.84
N GLU A 245 0.05 -2.58 13.88
CA GLU A 245 -1.39 -2.39 14.05
C GLU A 245 -1.74 -1.72 15.38
N GLU A 246 -1.03 -2.08 16.47
CA GLU A 246 -1.22 -1.45 17.77
C GLU A 246 -0.79 0.03 17.75
N LYS A 247 0.34 0.37 17.09
CA LYS A 247 0.76 1.77 16.88
C LYS A 247 -0.32 2.59 16.17
N ILE A 248 -0.98 2.03 15.13
CA ILE A 248 -2.10 2.72 14.47
C ILE A 248 -3.28 2.92 15.44
N ARG A 249 -3.56 1.94 16.32
CA ARG A 249 -4.61 2.09 17.34
C ARG A 249 -4.28 3.19 18.35
N GLU A 250 -3.03 3.31 18.79
CA GLU A 250 -2.57 4.41 19.64
C GLU A 250 -2.71 5.78 18.95
N LEU A 251 -2.36 5.84 17.66
CA LEU A 251 -2.50 7.04 16.83
C LEU A 251 -3.97 7.43 16.58
N SER A 252 -4.93 6.57 16.89
CA SER A 252 -6.36 6.91 16.82
C SER A 252 -6.76 8.04 17.77
N SER A 253 -5.95 8.36 18.78
CA SER A 253 -6.12 9.53 19.66
C SER A 253 -6.07 10.86 18.90
N TYR A 254 -5.41 10.92 17.74
CA TYR A 254 -5.31 12.09 16.86
C TYR A 254 -6.49 12.21 15.88
N ARG A 255 -7.51 11.38 15.99
CA ARG A 255 -8.65 11.37 15.05
C ARG A 255 -9.33 12.74 14.94
N GLU A 256 -9.63 13.39 16.07
CA GLU A 256 -10.26 14.72 16.07
C GLU A 256 -9.37 15.77 15.40
N ASP A 257 -8.07 15.71 15.63
CA ASP A 257 -7.10 16.63 15.01
C ASP A 257 -7.01 16.42 13.51
N ILE A 258 -7.13 15.16 13.06
CA ILE A 258 -7.15 14.81 11.62
C ILE A 258 -8.47 15.25 10.98
N ASP A 259 -9.61 15.07 11.64
CA ASP A 259 -10.91 15.56 11.16
C ASP A 259 -10.88 17.09 11.04
N PHE A 260 -10.31 17.80 12.03
CA PHE A 260 -10.08 19.24 11.98
C PHE A 260 -9.17 19.64 10.82
N LEU A 261 -8.06 18.92 10.59
CA LEU A 261 -7.15 19.16 9.48
C LEU A 261 -7.85 19.02 8.11
N ILE A 262 -8.71 18.01 7.95
CA ILE A 262 -9.49 17.79 6.73
C ILE A 262 -10.41 18.99 6.47
N ASP A 263 -11.13 19.45 7.48
CA ASP A 263 -11.99 20.63 7.38
C ASP A 263 -11.17 21.89 7.05
N PHE A 264 -10.04 22.09 7.70
CA PHE A 264 -9.14 23.22 7.46
C PHE A 264 -8.60 23.24 6.02
N LEU A 265 -8.12 22.10 5.51
CA LEU A 265 -7.63 21.99 4.15
C LEU A 265 -8.74 22.18 3.11
N THR A 266 -9.94 21.67 3.39
CA THR A 266 -11.12 21.83 2.54
C THR A 266 -11.49 23.30 2.41
N ILE A 267 -11.58 24.01 3.53
CA ILE A 267 -11.90 25.46 3.53
C ILE A 267 -10.84 26.26 2.77
N ARG A 268 -9.56 25.92 2.93
CA ARG A 268 -8.47 26.55 2.18
C ARG A 268 -8.56 26.26 0.68
N LYS A 269 -8.85 25.02 0.31
CA LYS A 269 -9.04 24.64 -1.10
C LYS A 269 -10.19 25.40 -1.73
N ASP A 270 -11.34 25.45 -1.07
CA ASP A 270 -12.53 26.19 -1.53
C ASP A 270 -12.22 27.69 -1.74
N LYS A 271 -11.39 28.28 -0.89
CA LYS A 271 -10.92 29.66 -1.05
C LYS A 271 -10.12 29.86 -2.32
N TYR A 272 -9.17 28.96 -2.63
CA TYR A 272 -8.38 29.03 -3.88
C TYR A 272 -9.24 28.76 -5.11
N GLU A 273 -10.21 27.86 -5.02
CA GLU A 273 -11.19 27.63 -6.09
C GLU A 273 -12.10 28.85 -6.34
N ALA A 274 -12.47 29.57 -5.30
CA ALA A 274 -13.18 30.83 -5.43
C ALA A 274 -12.31 31.89 -6.12
N PHE A 275 -11.04 32.02 -5.75
CA PHE A 275 -10.10 32.91 -6.43
C PHE A 275 -9.97 32.62 -7.93
N LYS A 276 -9.96 31.36 -8.33
CA LYS A 276 -9.89 30.95 -9.73
C LYS A 276 -11.07 31.47 -10.58
N LYS A 277 -12.21 31.72 -9.95
CA LYS A 277 -13.42 32.24 -10.62
C LYS A 277 -13.42 33.75 -10.73
N MET A 278 -12.52 34.46 -10.05
CA MET A 278 -12.43 35.90 -10.02
C MET A 278 -11.54 36.44 -11.13
N SER A 279 -11.91 37.58 -11.66
CA SER A 279 -11.13 38.28 -12.66
C SER A 279 -10.29 39.38 -12.02
N LEU A 280 -9.06 39.51 -12.44
CA LEU A 280 -8.08 40.45 -11.92
C LEU A 280 -7.61 41.41 -12.99
N SER A 281 -7.33 42.65 -12.58
CA SER A 281 -6.53 43.59 -13.33
C SER A 281 -5.30 43.98 -12.49
N ARG A 282 -4.53 44.98 -12.95
CA ARG A 282 -3.33 45.44 -12.23
C ARG A 282 -3.63 45.90 -10.79
N ASN A 283 -4.78 46.53 -10.56
CA ASN A 283 -5.11 47.16 -9.28
C ASN A 283 -6.45 46.74 -8.69
N VAL A 284 -7.28 46.03 -9.46
CA VAL A 284 -8.68 45.76 -9.12
C VAL A 284 -8.96 44.28 -9.31
N PHE A 285 -9.82 43.73 -8.45
CA PHE A 285 -10.42 42.42 -8.66
C PHE A 285 -11.93 42.53 -8.80
N TYR A 286 -12.52 41.60 -9.57
CA TYR A 286 -13.92 41.54 -9.87
C TYR A 286 -14.44 40.13 -9.81
N PHE A 287 -15.62 39.96 -9.24
CA PHE A 287 -16.35 38.71 -9.33
C PHE A 287 -17.86 38.93 -9.38
N GLU A 288 -18.55 37.94 -9.92
CA GLU A 288 -19.99 37.80 -9.87
C GLU A 288 -20.39 36.65 -8.94
N GLY A 289 -21.58 36.75 -8.35
CA GLY A 289 -22.09 35.68 -7.49
C GLY A 289 -23.56 35.83 -7.19
N TYR A 290 -24.05 34.84 -6.45
CA TYR A 290 -25.44 34.83 -5.99
C TYR A 290 -25.49 34.81 -4.47
N ILE A 291 -26.44 35.56 -3.92
CA ILE A 291 -26.71 35.64 -2.48
C ILE A 291 -28.20 35.49 -2.19
N PRO A 292 -28.62 34.78 -1.14
CA PRO A 292 -30.02 34.80 -0.70
C PRO A 292 -30.44 36.22 -0.32
N GLU A 293 -31.60 36.64 -0.79
CA GLU A 293 -32.09 38.05 -0.64
C GLU A 293 -32.04 38.53 0.82
N ARG A 294 -32.37 37.66 1.78
CA ARG A 294 -32.39 37.97 3.21
C ARG A 294 -31.03 38.38 3.80
N TYR A 295 -29.93 38.01 3.13
CA TYR A 295 -28.55 38.30 3.60
C TYR A 295 -27.90 39.45 2.81
N CYS A 296 -28.50 39.88 1.69
CA CYS A 296 -27.92 40.84 0.76
C CYS A 296 -27.53 42.16 1.44
N GLU A 297 -28.49 42.85 2.08
CA GLU A 297 -28.24 44.15 2.72
C GLU A 297 -27.18 44.07 3.83
N LYS A 298 -27.18 42.96 4.61
CA LYS A 298 -26.25 42.77 5.72
C LYS A 298 -24.83 42.48 5.23
N THR A 299 -24.71 41.80 4.09
CA THR A 299 -23.40 41.48 3.50
C THR A 299 -22.82 42.72 2.81
N VAL A 300 -23.62 43.50 2.08
CA VAL A 300 -23.19 44.76 1.44
C VAL A 300 -22.69 45.76 2.49
N LYS A 301 -23.47 46.02 3.56
CA LYS A 301 -23.06 46.91 4.65
C LYS A 301 -21.77 46.46 5.39
N GLY A 302 -21.41 45.23 5.31
CA GLY A 302 -20.17 44.74 5.93
C GLY A 302 -18.97 44.71 5.00
N LEU A 303 -19.20 45.03 3.71
CA LEU A 303 -18.16 45.19 2.69
C LEU A 303 -17.85 46.67 2.41
N GLU A 304 -18.75 47.59 2.76
CA GLU A 304 -18.54 49.03 2.76
C GLU A 304 -17.77 49.46 4.03
#